data_da30c1955b7844b3035516688e95fbaf
#
_entry.id   da30c1955b7844b3035516688e95fbaf
#
_cell.length_a   1.000
_cell.length_b   1.000
_cell.length_c   1.000
_cell.angle_alpha   90.00
_cell.angle_beta   90.00
_cell.angle_gamma   90.00
#
_symmetry.space_group_name_H-M   'P 1'
#
loop_
_entity.id
_entity.type
_entity.pdbx_description
1 polymer ?
#
loop_
_entity_poly.entity_id
_entity_poly.type
_entity_poly.pdbx_seq_one_letter_code
_entity_poly.pdbx_strand_id
1 'polypeptide(L)'
;MSPWEPISASTDPAGLVVASLAAPADPGLDDALGAGRAAAVRRLLADRALAWAAAHARALHAAVADAAAALEALAGHTGPVILLAPDVPGLDDRLAQAALADLAAGAQLVMAPATDGRPFLVALANADAGLVRAAADGLPGQLGASELIDGDFGLLRSERRLVTPGDARAFAADPLTLPELATLLR
;
A
#
# COMPACT_ATOMS: atom_id res chain seq x y z
N MET A 1 -27.97 23.82 15.72
CA MET A 1 -27.25 23.83 14.45
C MET A 1 -26.03 22.97 14.65
N SER A 2 -26.00 21.79 14.07
CA SER A 2 -24.89 20.86 14.15
C SER A 2 -23.76 21.35 13.23
N PRO A 3 -22.51 21.52 13.70
CA PRO A 3 -21.41 22.01 12.88
C PRO A 3 -20.76 20.91 12.02
N TRP A 4 -21.38 19.74 11.91
CA TRP A 4 -20.83 18.60 11.22
C TRP A 4 -21.59 18.35 9.91
N GLU A 5 -21.22 19.05 8.84
CA GLU A 5 -21.52 18.60 7.49
C GLU A 5 -20.48 17.55 7.11
N PRO A 6 -20.89 16.32 6.76
CA PRO A 6 -19.96 15.34 6.23
C PRO A 6 -19.35 15.92 4.95
N ILE A 7 -18.02 16.09 4.96
CA ILE A 7 -17.28 16.40 3.74
C ILE A 7 -17.48 15.17 2.85
N SER A 8 -18.33 15.28 1.84
CA SER A 8 -18.48 14.27 0.82
C SER A 8 -17.13 14.11 0.14
N ALA A 9 -16.36 13.10 0.56
CA ALA A 9 -15.13 12.72 -0.13
C ALA A 9 -15.51 12.42 -1.58
N SER A 10 -14.96 13.17 -2.51
CA SER A 10 -15.15 12.92 -3.94
C SER A 10 -14.48 11.58 -4.25
N THR A 11 -15.26 10.56 -4.44
CA THR A 11 -14.85 9.22 -4.84
C THR A 11 -14.65 9.09 -6.34
N ASP A 12 -14.46 10.21 -7.02
CA ASP A 12 -14.11 10.21 -8.42
C ASP A 12 -12.72 9.54 -8.57
N PRO A 13 -12.62 8.35 -9.16
CA PRO A 13 -11.33 7.71 -9.44
C PRO A 13 -10.43 8.62 -10.28
N ALA A 14 -11.00 9.61 -10.99
CA ALA A 14 -10.25 10.65 -11.67
C ALA A 14 -9.40 11.53 -10.73
N GLY A 15 -9.68 11.51 -9.41
CA GLY A 15 -8.92 12.24 -8.40
C GLY A 15 -7.91 11.41 -7.61
N LEU A 16 -7.93 10.07 -7.70
CA LEU A 16 -7.02 9.21 -6.93
C LEU A 16 -5.56 9.42 -7.32
N VAL A 17 -4.72 9.59 -6.31
CA VAL A 17 -3.25 9.57 -6.46
C VAL A 17 -2.69 8.37 -5.70
N VAL A 18 -1.75 7.66 -6.33
CA VAL A 18 -1.04 6.56 -5.68
C VAL A 18 0.43 6.94 -5.50
N ALA A 19 0.93 6.79 -4.28
CA ALA A 19 2.35 6.88 -3.96
C ALA A 19 2.87 5.47 -3.62
N SER A 20 3.64 4.87 -4.55
CA SER A 20 4.31 3.60 -4.31
C SER A 20 5.59 3.85 -3.52
N LEU A 21 5.67 3.27 -2.33
CA LEU A 21 6.84 3.36 -1.47
C LEU A 21 8.02 2.59 -2.06
N ALA A 22 9.24 2.93 -1.65
CA ALA A 22 10.42 2.15 -2.00
C ALA A 22 10.33 0.76 -1.37
N ALA A 23 10.71 -0.28 -2.12
CA ALA A 23 10.76 -1.64 -1.58
C ALA A 23 11.83 -1.73 -0.50
N PRO A 24 11.52 -2.31 0.68
CA PRO A 24 12.52 -2.51 1.71
C PRO A 24 13.60 -3.49 1.23
N ALA A 25 14.84 -3.21 1.57
CA ALA A 25 15.94 -4.14 1.37
C ALA A 25 16.06 -5.04 2.61
N ASP A 26 16.05 -6.36 2.40
CA ASP A 26 16.34 -7.34 3.45
C ASP A 26 17.60 -8.13 3.07
N PRO A 27 18.70 -7.99 3.84
CA PRO A 27 19.94 -8.72 3.56
C PRO A 27 19.76 -10.26 3.58
N GLY A 28 18.87 -10.75 4.43
CA GLY A 28 18.58 -12.19 4.50
C GLY A 28 17.93 -12.73 3.23
N LEU A 29 17.10 -11.95 2.57
CA LEU A 29 16.53 -12.32 1.27
C LEU A 29 17.61 -12.33 0.18
N ASP A 30 18.52 -11.35 0.20
CA ASP A 30 19.67 -11.28 -0.73
C ASP A 30 20.61 -12.47 -0.54
N ASP A 31 20.88 -12.86 0.69
CA ASP A 31 21.70 -14.04 1.01
C ASP A 31 21.02 -15.35 0.58
N ALA A 32 19.71 -15.47 0.78
CA ALA A 32 18.97 -16.69 0.47
C ALA A 32 18.77 -16.93 -1.04
N LEU A 33 18.54 -15.88 -1.82
CA LEU A 33 18.28 -15.98 -3.25
C LEU A 33 19.51 -15.66 -4.12
N GLY A 34 20.51 -15.03 -3.53
CA GLY A 34 21.58 -14.33 -4.23
C GLY A 34 21.13 -12.94 -4.71
N ALA A 35 22.01 -11.93 -4.60
CA ALA A 35 21.69 -10.52 -4.83
C ALA A 35 21.02 -10.25 -6.19
N GLY A 36 21.48 -10.92 -7.25
CA GLY A 36 20.92 -10.75 -8.60
C GLY A 36 19.46 -11.21 -8.70
N ARG A 37 19.15 -12.36 -8.09
CA ARG A 37 17.79 -12.92 -8.11
C ARG A 37 16.85 -12.14 -7.19
N ALA A 38 17.30 -11.77 -6.01
CA ALA A 38 16.56 -10.91 -5.10
C ALA A 38 16.23 -9.55 -5.74
N ALA A 39 17.18 -8.96 -6.46
CA ALA A 39 16.93 -7.74 -7.23
C ALA A 39 15.89 -7.94 -8.34
N ALA A 40 15.90 -9.08 -9.04
CA ALA A 40 14.93 -9.42 -10.06
C ALA A 40 13.50 -9.58 -9.46
N VAL A 41 13.41 -10.24 -8.29
CA VAL A 41 12.13 -10.37 -7.54
C VAL A 41 11.59 -8.99 -7.18
N ARG A 42 12.40 -8.12 -6.55
CA ARG A 42 11.98 -6.77 -6.17
C ARG A 42 11.52 -5.96 -7.39
N ARG A 43 12.23 -6.05 -8.51
CA ARG A 43 11.85 -5.38 -9.74
C ARG A 43 10.51 -5.89 -10.27
N LEU A 44 10.33 -7.21 -10.37
CA LEU A 44 9.06 -7.80 -10.82
C LEU A 44 7.88 -7.30 -9.98
N LEU A 45 8.01 -7.29 -8.66
CA LEU A 45 6.96 -6.82 -7.76
C LEU A 45 6.72 -5.33 -7.88
N ALA A 46 7.76 -4.51 -7.99
CA ALA A 46 7.64 -3.08 -8.20
C ALA A 46 6.94 -2.77 -9.53
N ASP A 47 7.32 -3.42 -10.62
CA ASP A 47 6.69 -3.24 -11.94
C ASP A 47 5.20 -3.60 -11.89
N ARG A 48 4.83 -4.67 -11.19
CA ARG A 48 3.42 -5.04 -10.99
C ARG A 48 2.65 -4.03 -10.16
N ALA A 49 3.24 -3.56 -9.06
CA ALA A 49 2.63 -2.54 -8.21
C ALA A 49 2.40 -1.24 -8.99
N LEU A 50 3.37 -0.83 -9.81
CA LEU A 50 3.24 0.35 -10.66
C LEU A 50 2.19 0.16 -11.75
N ALA A 51 2.12 -1.01 -12.37
CA ALA A 51 1.08 -1.32 -13.37
C ALA A 51 -0.32 -1.31 -12.73
N TRP A 52 -0.47 -1.90 -11.53
CA TRP A 52 -1.71 -1.86 -10.78
C TRP A 52 -2.08 -0.40 -10.43
N ALA A 53 -1.16 0.38 -9.91
CA ALA A 53 -1.39 1.78 -9.56
C ALA A 53 -1.80 2.61 -10.78
N ALA A 54 -1.13 2.44 -11.92
CA ALA A 54 -1.45 3.14 -13.16
C ALA A 54 -2.84 2.79 -13.72
N ALA A 55 -3.35 1.59 -13.43
CA ALA A 55 -4.70 1.19 -13.85
C ALA A 55 -5.81 1.85 -13.02
N HIS A 56 -5.50 2.32 -11.80
CA HIS A 56 -6.49 2.85 -10.86
C HIS A 56 -6.33 4.34 -10.54
N ALA A 57 -5.15 4.92 -10.75
CA ALA A 57 -4.83 6.27 -10.35
C ALA A 57 -4.76 7.25 -11.53
N ARG A 58 -5.16 8.50 -11.27
CA ARG A 58 -4.93 9.62 -12.19
C ARG A 58 -3.45 10.04 -12.23
N ALA A 59 -2.76 9.95 -11.08
CA ALA A 59 -1.35 10.27 -10.95
C ALA A 59 -0.65 9.23 -10.07
N LEU A 60 0.60 8.94 -10.40
CA LEU A 60 1.43 7.95 -9.73
C LEU A 60 2.79 8.55 -9.39
N HIS A 61 3.18 8.43 -8.11
CA HIS A 61 4.53 8.71 -7.63
C HIS A 61 5.22 7.38 -7.30
N ALA A 62 6.28 7.07 -8.03
CA ALA A 62 7.00 5.80 -7.89
C ALA A 62 8.18 5.93 -6.93
N ALA A 63 8.50 4.83 -6.24
CA ALA A 63 9.69 4.68 -5.41
C ALA A 63 9.88 5.81 -4.38
N VAL A 64 8.79 6.22 -3.73
CA VAL A 64 8.81 7.24 -2.68
C VAL A 64 9.64 6.70 -1.49
N ALA A 65 10.70 7.41 -1.14
CA ALA A 65 11.70 6.89 -0.22
C ALA A 65 11.23 6.83 1.24
N ASP A 66 10.49 7.84 1.67
CA ASP A 66 10.09 8.04 3.06
C ASP A 66 8.85 8.94 3.18
N ALA A 67 8.44 9.21 4.41
CA ALA A 67 7.30 10.06 4.71
C ALA A 67 7.46 11.51 4.20
N ALA A 68 8.66 12.06 4.23
CA ALA A 68 8.91 13.42 3.75
C ALA A 68 8.74 13.49 2.21
N ALA A 69 9.30 12.54 1.50
CA ALA A 69 9.12 12.40 0.05
C ALA A 69 7.65 12.14 -0.33
N ALA A 70 6.91 11.38 0.49
CA ALA A 70 5.48 11.18 0.28
C ALA A 70 4.68 12.49 0.42
N LEU A 71 4.96 13.26 1.46
CA LEU A 71 4.32 14.56 1.68
C LEU A 71 4.63 15.55 0.57
N GLU A 72 5.88 15.58 0.09
CA GLU A 72 6.27 16.43 -1.04
C GLU A 72 5.55 16.01 -2.34
N ALA A 73 5.53 14.71 -2.63
CA ALA A 73 4.86 14.16 -3.81
C ALA A 73 3.34 14.42 -3.82
N LEU A 74 2.72 14.47 -2.65
CA LEU A 74 1.29 14.69 -2.47
C LEU A 74 0.92 16.15 -2.18
N ALA A 75 1.90 17.07 -2.20
CA ALA A 75 1.67 18.47 -1.88
C ALA A 75 0.61 19.11 -2.78
N GLY A 76 -0.39 19.73 -2.18
CA GLY A 76 -1.51 20.38 -2.89
C GLY A 76 -2.58 19.42 -3.42
N HIS A 77 -2.45 18.11 -3.22
CA HIS A 77 -3.49 17.15 -3.55
C HIS A 77 -4.57 17.14 -2.45
N THR A 78 -5.85 17.22 -2.86
CA THR A 78 -6.99 17.31 -1.94
C THR A 78 -7.95 16.11 -2.04
N GLY A 79 -7.70 15.21 -2.98
CA GLY A 79 -8.51 14.00 -3.21
C GLY A 79 -7.97 12.78 -2.46
N PRO A 80 -8.54 11.60 -2.75
CA PRO A 80 -8.10 10.35 -2.16
C PRO A 80 -6.68 9.99 -2.58
N VAL A 81 -5.97 9.37 -1.64
CA VAL A 81 -4.58 8.93 -1.80
C VAL A 81 -4.46 7.46 -1.41
N ILE A 82 -3.65 6.70 -2.13
CA ILE A 82 -3.18 5.38 -1.71
C ILE A 82 -1.67 5.40 -1.55
N LEU A 83 -1.19 5.03 -0.36
CA LEU A 83 0.20 4.66 -0.14
C LEU A 83 0.31 3.14 -0.27
N LEU A 84 1.23 2.68 -1.10
CA LEU A 84 1.35 1.28 -1.48
C LEU A 84 2.77 0.77 -1.26
N ALA A 85 2.93 -0.32 -0.50
CA ALA A 85 4.18 -1.09 -0.47
C ALA A 85 4.23 -2.01 -1.71
N PRO A 86 5.31 -1.99 -2.50
CA PRO A 86 5.35 -2.70 -3.79
C PRO A 86 5.65 -4.21 -3.66
N ASP A 87 5.93 -4.70 -2.47
CA ASP A 87 6.42 -6.05 -2.20
C ASP A 87 5.33 -7.10 -1.94
N VAL A 88 4.10 -6.84 -2.40
CA VAL A 88 2.95 -7.73 -2.27
C VAL A 88 2.57 -8.35 -3.61
N PRO A 89 2.74 -9.68 -3.79
CA PRO A 89 2.35 -10.37 -5.01
C PRO A 89 0.83 -10.40 -5.27
N GLY A 90 0.02 -10.31 -4.20
CA GLY A 90 -1.44 -10.47 -4.23
C GLY A 90 -2.24 -9.20 -4.57
N LEU A 91 -1.63 -8.17 -5.14
CA LEU A 91 -2.35 -6.98 -5.60
C LEU A 91 -3.33 -7.33 -6.72
N ASP A 92 -4.62 -6.95 -6.52
CA ASP A 92 -5.66 -7.09 -7.52
C ASP A 92 -6.63 -5.89 -7.52
N ASP A 93 -7.52 -5.85 -8.52
CA ASP A 93 -8.47 -4.74 -8.69
C ASP A 93 -9.49 -4.64 -7.54
N ARG A 94 -9.77 -5.76 -6.85
CA ARG A 94 -10.73 -5.79 -5.74
C ARG A 94 -10.23 -4.99 -4.54
N LEU A 95 -8.91 -4.93 -4.33
CA LEU A 95 -8.33 -4.10 -3.27
C LEU A 95 -8.58 -2.61 -3.52
N ALA A 96 -8.36 -2.13 -4.76
CA ALA A 96 -8.64 -0.74 -5.11
C ALA A 96 -10.13 -0.42 -4.97
N GLN A 97 -10.99 -1.30 -5.51
CA GLN A 97 -12.45 -1.11 -5.47
C GLN A 97 -12.97 -1.07 -4.03
N ALA A 98 -12.52 -1.99 -3.18
CA ALA A 98 -12.93 -2.02 -1.77
C ALA A 98 -12.43 -0.79 -1.01
N ALA A 99 -11.16 -0.39 -1.19
CA ALA A 99 -10.63 0.81 -0.56
C ALA A 99 -11.42 2.06 -0.94
N LEU A 100 -11.69 2.25 -2.23
CA LEU A 100 -12.46 3.39 -2.72
C LEU A 100 -13.92 3.35 -2.26
N ALA A 101 -14.53 2.16 -2.17
CA ALA A 101 -15.89 2.00 -1.67
C ALA A 101 -16.00 2.38 -0.19
N ASP A 102 -15.05 1.97 0.65
CA ASP A 102 -15.02 2.33 2.07
C ASP A 102 -14.78 3.84 2.27
N LEU A 103 -13.87 4.45 1.49
CA LEU A 103 -13.69 5.90 1.50
C LEU A 103 -14.97 6.63 1.07
N ALA A 104 -15.69 6.09 0.07
CA ALA A 104 -16.99 6.62 -0.37
C ALA A 104 -18.07 6.52 0.70
N ALA A 105 -18.01 5.48 1.52
CA ALA A 105 -18.91 5.25 2.64
C ALA A 105 -18.60 6.18 3.84
N GLY A 106 -17.50 6.95 3.80
CA GLY A 106 -17.15 7.93 4.82
C GLY A 106 -15.92 7.59 5.64
N ALA A 107 -15.25 6.45 5.38
CA ALA A 107 -13.99 6.15 6.04
C ALA A 107 -12.94 7.21 5.71
N GLN A 108 -12.21 7.67 6.72
CA GLN A 108 -11.10 8.61 6.54
C GLN A 108 -9.80 7.87 6.18
N LEU A 109 -9.67 6.64 6.65
CA LEU A 109 -8.54 5.75 6.42
C LEU A 109 -9.05 4.33 6.16
N VAL A 110 -8.49 3.69 5.14
CA VAL A 110 -8.71 2.27 4.86
C VAL A 110 -7.36 1.57 4.76
N MET A 111 -7.21 0.45 5.46
CA MET A 111 -5.94 -0.26 5.56
C MET A 111 -6.05 -1.70 5.09
N ALA A 112 -5.10 -2.17 4.29
CA ALA A 112 -4.88 -3.58 4.02
C ALA A 112 -3.62 -4.05 4.79
N PRO A 113 -3.77 -4.87 5.83
CA PRO A 113 -2.65 -5.36 6.62
C PRO A 113 -1.90 -6.47 5.89
N ALA A 114 -0.61 -6.58 6.12
CA ALA A 114 0.14 -7.77 5.76
C ALA A 114 0.16 -8.78 6.91
N THR A 115 0.55 -10.02 6.63
CA THR A 115 0.63 -11.09 7.62
C THR A 115 1.65 -10.83 8.72
N ASP A 116 2.59 -9.89 8.53
CA ASP A 116 3.54 -9.40 9.52
C ASP A 116 2.97 -8.28 10.42
N GLY A 117 1.69 -7.91 10.21
CA GLY A 117 0.99 -6.86 10.95
C GLY A 117 1.24 -5.44 10.43
N ARG A 118 2.10 -5.25 9.44
CA ARG A 118 2.31 -3.94 8.81
C ARG A 118 1.35 -3.76 7.63
N PRO A 119 0.80 -2.57 7.40
CA PRO A 119 -0.01 -2.36 6.22
C PRO A 119 0.85 -2.38 4.96
N PHE A 120 0.31 -2.93 3.90
CA PHE A 120 0.91 -2.83 2.58
C PHE A 120 0.17 -1.84 1.67
N LEU A 121 -1.06 -1.52 2.02
CA LEU A 121 -1.86 -0.51 1.35
C LEU A 121 -2.58 0.33 2.42
N VAL A 122 -2.47 1.63 2.31
CA VAL A 122 -3.24 2.59 3.11
C VAL A 122 -3.89 3.57 2.16
N ALA A 123 -5.22 3.59 2.15
CA ALA A 123 -5.99 4.58 1.43
C ALA A 123 -6.50 5.65 2.39
N LEU A 124 -6.38 6.91 2.02
CA LEU A 124 -6.78 8.08 2.78
C LEU A 124 -7.82 8.86 1.97
N ALA A 125 -8.82 9.41 2.63
CA ALA A 125 -9.82 10.26 1.98
C ALA A 125 -9.21 11.57 1.44
N ASN A 126 -8.11 12.02 2.03
CA ASN A 126 -7.34 13.18 1.59
C ASN A 126 -5.86 13.02 2.01
N ALA A 127 -4.99 13.89 1.49
CA ALA A 127 -3.56 13.90 1.81
C ALA A 127 -3.26 14.60 3.15
N ASP A 128 -3.94 14.23 4.23
CA ASP A 128 -3.63 14.74 5.58
C ASP A 128 -2.18 14.40 5.96
N ALA A 129 -1.43 15.41 6.37
CA ALA A 129 0.01 15.26 6.60
C ALA A 129 0.35 14.31 7.76
N GLY A 130 -0.50 14.24 8.79
CA GLY A 130 -0.33 13.31 9.91
C GLY A 130 -0.56 11.87 9.49
N LEU A 131 -1.66 11.63 8.76
CA LEU A 131 -2.03 10.31 8.25
C LEU A 131 -1.04 9.82 7.19
N VAL A 132 -0.61 10.67 6.25
CA VAL A 132 0.41 10.33 5.24
C VAL A 132 1.72 9.92 5.90
N ARG A 133 2.18 10.69 6.91
CA ARG A 133 3.41 10.37 7.65
C ARG A 133 3.27 9.03 8.38
N ALA A 134 2.21 8.85 9.14
CA ALA A 134 1.95 7.61 9.86
C ALA A 134 1.89 6.42 8.90
N ALA A 135 1.22 6.56 7.76
CA ALA A 135 1.11 5.51 6.74
C ALA A 135 2.47 5.17 6.12
N ALA A 136 3.27 6.16 5.74
CA ALA A 136 4.58 5.96 5.13
C ALA A 136 5.60 5.35 6.12
N ASP A 137 5.51 5.70 7.40
CA ASP A 137 6.35 5.15 8.47
C ASP A 137 5.92 3.73 8.89
N GLY A 138 4.88 3.18 8.27
CA GLY A 138 4.51 1.76 8.42
C GLY A 138 3.59 1.45 9.58
N LEU A 139 2.64 2.32 9.81
CA LEU A 139 1.50 2.09 10.70
C LEU A 139 1.47 0.78 11.50
N PRO A 140 2.04 0.44 12.53
CA PRO A 140 1.26 0.02 13.67
C PRO A 140 1.71 0.69 14.95
N GLY A 141 0.77 1.26 15.64
CA GLY A 141 0.95 1.86 16.94
C GLY A 141 1.24 3.36 16.92
N GLN A 142 1.39 3.99 15.75
CA GLN A 142 1.57 5.46 15.65
C GLN A 142 0.23 6.20 15.53
N LEU A 143 -0.79 5.57 14.96
CA LEU A 143 -2.15 6.04 15.14
C LEU A 143 -2.62 5.46 16.48
N GLY A 144 -2.44 6.22 17.54
CA GLY A 144 -3.06 5.88 18.80
C GLY A 144 -4.56 5.64 18.58
N ALA A 145 -5.13 4.62 19.19
CA ALA A 145 -6.56 4.29 19.09
C ALA A 145 -7.49 5.48 19.44
N SER A 146 -6.92 6.56 19.96
CA SER A 146 -7.60 7.81 20.30
C SER A 146 -7.72 8.81 19.13
N GLU A 147 -7.03 8.59 18.02
CA GLU A 147 -7.05 9.52 16.88
C GLU A 147 -7.98 9.08 15.76
N LEU A 148 -8.37 7.81 15.75
CA LEU A 148 -9.38 7.27 14.85
C LEU A 148 -10.70 7.08 15.60
N ILE A 149 -11.73 7.80 15.16
CA ILE A 149 -13.09 7.69 15.70
C ILE A 149 -13.75 6.45 15.09
N ASP A 150 -14.59 5.76 15.86
CA ASP A 150 -15.41 4.64 15.38
C ASP A 150 -16.17 5.01 14.10
N GLY A 151 -15.95 4.27 13.01
CA GLY A 151 -16.55 4.51 11.72
C GLY A 151 -15.65 5.19 10.69
N ASP A 152 -14.53 5.76 11.13
CA ASP A 152 -13.58 6.46 10.22
C ASP A 152 -12.52 5.51 9.64
N PHE A 153 -12.57 4.22 9.99
CA PHE A 153 -11.56 3.24 9.64
C PHE A 153 -12.15 2.05 8.88
N GLY A 154 -11.61 1.75 7.70
CA GLY A 154 -11.87 0.54 6.94
C GLY A 154 -10.73 -0.47 7.02
N LEU A 155 -11.04 -1.76 7.10
CA LEU A 155 -10.07 -2.85 7.13
C LEU A 155 -10.32 -3.80 5.96
N LEU A 156 -9.33 -3.91 5.08
CA LEU A 156 -9.36 -4.82 3.94
C LEU A 156 -8.73 -6.18 4.29
N ARG A 157 -8.77 -7.12 3.35
CA ARG A 157 -8.14 -8.42 3.50
C ARG A 157 -6.63 -8.29 3.71
N SER A 158 -6.07 -9.23 4.46
CA SER A 158 -4.63 -9.35 4.64
C SER A 158 -3.98 -10.11 3.49
N GLU A 159 -2.73 -9.71 3.15
CA GLU A 159 -1.90 -10.38 2.16
C GLU A 159 -0.50 -10.65 2.73
N ARG A 160 0.22 -11.57 2.12
CA ARG A 160 1.62 -11.81 2.47
C ARG A 160 2.53 -10.90 1.65
N ARG A 161 3.47 -10.25 2.32
CA ARG A 161 4.57 -9.53 1.68
C ARG A 161 5.69 -10.50 1.33
N LEU A 162 6.50 -10.15 0.34
CA LEU A 162 7.72 -10.91 0.00
C LEU A 162 8.94 -10.08 0.38
N VAL A 163 9.32 -10.14 1.65
CA VAL A 163 10.42 -9.36 2.24
C VAL A 163 11.53 -10.28 2.74
N THR A 164 11.16 -11.39 3.38
CA THR A 164 12.10 -12.27 4.09
C THR A 164 12.36 -13.59 3.35
N PRO A 165 13.43 -14.34 3.71
CA PRO A 165 13.65 -15.70 3.21
C PRO A 165 12.50 -16.66 3.53
N GLY A 166 11.78 -16.43 4.63
CA GLY A 166 10.59 -17.18 5.01
C GLY A 166 9.46 -16.99 4.02
N ASP A 167 9.22 -15.74 3.62
CA ASP A 167 8.23 -15.42 2.61
C ASP A 167 8.57 -16.04 1.25
N ALA A 168 9.83 -15.92 0.84
CA ALA A 168 10.31 -16.53 -0.41
C ALA A 168 10.04 -18.04 -0.46
N ARG A 169 10.31 -18.75 0.63
CA ARG A 169 10.00 -20.19 0.72
C ARG A 169 8.50 -20.48 0.69
N ALA A 170 7.69 -19.65 1.36
CA ALA A 170 6.25 -19.81 1.35
C ALA A 170 5.67 -19.62 -0.05
N PHE A 171 6.07 -18.57 -0.76
CA PHE A 171 5.64 -18.36 -2.15
C PHE A 171 6.19 -19.41 -3.11
N ALA A 172 7.43 -19.90 -2.93
CA ALA A 172 7.98 -20.98 -3.75
C ALA A 172 7.19 -22.30 -3.61
N ALA A 173 6.58 -22.52 -2.45
CA ALA A 173 5.77 -23.71 -2.15
C ALA A 173 4.30 -23.55 -2.53
N ASP A 174 3.80 -22.33 -2.73
CA ASP A 174 2.41 -22.05 -3.05
C ASP A 174 2.13 -22.27 -4.55
N PRO A 175 1.25 -23.20 -4.92
CA PRO A 175 0.92 -23.47 -6.32
C PRO A 175 0.18 -22.31 -7.01
N LEU A 176 -0.37 -21.37 -6.25
CA LEU A 176 -1.04 -20.17 -6.76
C LEU A 176 -0.08 -19.00 -6.99
N THR A 177 1.18 -19.15 -6.62
CA THR A 177 2.19 -18.13 -6.90
C THR A 177 2.34 -17.90 -8.40
N LEU A 178 2.43 -16.64 -8.79
CA LEU A 178 2.63 -16.23 -10.17
C LEU A 178 3.81 -17.00 -10.81
N PRO A 179 3.64 -17.59 -12.01
CA PRO A 179 4.67 -18.44 -12.63
C PRO A 179 6.05 -17.76 -12.75
N GLU A 180 6.06 -16.47 -13.10
CA GLU A 180 7.28 -15.67 -13.22
C GLU A 180 7.99 -15.53 -11.87
N LEU A 181 7.21 -15.22 -10.82
CA LEU A 181 7.72 -15.11 -9.45
C LEU A 181 8.21 -16.47 -8.95
N ALA A 182 7.42 -17.52 -9.15
CA ALA A 182 7.80 -18.88 -8.76
C ALA A 182 9.12 -19.33 -9.43
N THR A 183 9.38 -18.90 -10.66
CA THR A 183 10.64 -19.17 -11.37
C THR A 183 11.84 -18.47 -10.72
N LEU A 184 11.65 -17.24 -10.27
CA LEU A 184 12.69 -16.47 -9.59
C LEU A 184 12.98 -16.98 -8.17
N LEU A 185 12.01 -17.62 -7.52
CA LEU A 185 12.13 -18.11 -6.14
C LEU A 185 12.72 -19.54 -6.02
N ARG A 186 12.82 -20.28 -7.12
CA ARG A 186 13.46 -21.61 -7.21
C ARG A 186 14.92 -21.51 -7.58
#